data_7b04dcfb64c43bed8a118ac3b1137066
#
_entry.id   7b04dcfb64c43bed8a118ac3b1137066
#
_cell.length_a   1.000
_cell.length_b   1.000
_cell.length_c   1.000
_cell.angle_alpha   90.00
_cell.angle_beta   90.00
_cell.angle_gamma   90.00
#
_symmetry.space_group_name_H-M   'P 1'
#
loop_
_entity.id
_entity.type
_entity.pdbx_description
1 polymer ?
#
loop_
_entity_poly.entity_id
_entity_poly.type
_entity_poly.pdbx_seq_one_letter_code
_entity_poly.pdbx_strand_id
1 'polypeptide(L)'
;MRISLLLSTIAFSITLQGQNLKSGGVLKPEQAIMDIRHYTIALNVDPEKKTINGYTEIKLNLLKPSSSLLFDFWHGLTISNIWVDGKQQKFTHTNDNLIKIDLGQLHLASIVNVKVAYGGTPAVAVRPPWTGGFTWEKDNN
;
A
#
# COMPACT_ATOMS: atom_id res chain seq x y z
N MET A 1 -58.71 -18.59 33.42
CA MET A 1 -57.88 -19.12 32.33
C MET A 1 -57.03 -17.96 31.81
N ARG A 2 -55.71 -17.92 32.22
CA ARG A 2 -54.78 -16.85 31.83
C ARG A 2 -53.89 -17.39 30.75
N ILE A 3 -54.00 -16.79 29.57
CA ILE A 3 -53.16 -17.12 28.41
C ILE A 3 -51.91 -16.22 28.47
N SER A 4 -50.76 -16.82 28.76
CA SER A 4 -49.46 -16.12 28.68
C SER A 4 -48.95 -16.17 27.25
N LEU A 5 -48.85 -14.98 26.65
CA LEU A 5 -48.27 -14.80 25.31
C LEU A 5 -46.73 -14.69 25.45
N LEU A 6 -45.99 -15.71 25.05
CA LEU A 6 -44.54 -15.69 24.94
C LEU A 6 -44.15 -14.99 23.66
N LEU A 7 -43.62 -13.77 23.77
CA LEU A 7 -43.00 -13.04 22.64
C LEU A 7 -41.58 -13.54 22.44
N SER A 8 -41.35 -14.32 21.38
CA SER A 8 -40.02 -14.78 20.98
C SER A 8 -39.36 -13.70 20.12
N THR A 9 -38.37 -13.00 20.67
CA THR A 9 -37.53 -12.06 19.96
C THR A 9 -36.42 -12.83 19.21
N ILE A 10 -36.54 -12.93 17.90
CA ILE A 10 -35.47 -13.47 17.02
C ILE A 10 -34.43 -12.36 16.83
N ALA A 11 -33.27 -12.49 17.47
CA ALA A 11 -32.11 -11.63 17.23
C ALA A 11 -31.47 -11.99 15.88
N PHE A 12 -31.60 -11.11 14.89
CA PHE A 12 -30.96 -11.24 13.60
C PHE A 12 -29.52 -10.71 13.72
N SER A 13 -28.56 -11.60 13.84
CA SER A 13 -27.13 -11.27 13.84
C SER A 13 -26.69 -10.97 12.41
N ILE A 14 -26.52 -9.68 12.06
CA ILE A 14 -25.90 -9.28 10.79
C ILE A 14 -24.39 -9.44 10.93
N THR A 15 -23.84 -10.46 10.33
CA THR A 15 -22.37 -10.58 10.16
C THR A 15 -21.92 -9.59 9.09
N LEU A 16 -21.28 -8.47 9.50
CA LEU A 16 -20.57 -7.62 8.58
C LEU A 16 -19.33 -8.39 8.05
N GLN A 17 -19.43 -8.91 6.85
CA GLN A 17 -18.25 -9.40 6.13
C GLN A 17 -17.53 -8.17 5.54
N GLY A 18 -16.34 -7.86 6.07
CA GLY A 18 -15.46 -6.86 5.49
C GLY A 18 -15.10 -7.26 4.05
N GLN A 19 -15.14 -6.28 3.12
CA GLN A 19 -14.77 -6.52 1.74
C GLN A 19 -13.29 -6.91 1.66
N ASN A 20 -13.00 -7.97 0.92
CA ASN A 20 -11.63 -8.40 0.64
C ASN A 20 -11.06 -7.47 -0.46
N LEU A 21 -10.46 -6.35 -0.08
CA LEU A 21 -9.87 -5.38 -1.00
C LEU A 21 -8.54 -5.93 -1.52
N LYS A 22 -8.28 -5.79 -2.82
CA LYS A 22 -7.02 -6.21 -3.46
C LYS A 22 -5.81 -5.41 -2.97
N SER A 23 -6.03 -4.22 -2.46
CA SER A 23 -5.03 -3.34 -1.84
C SER A 23 -5.65 -2.69 -0.61
N GLY A 24 -4.87 -2.53 0.48
CA GLY A 24 -5.37 -2.01 1.75
C GLY A 24 -6.33 -2.96 2.47
N GLY A 25 -6.30 -4.26 2.14
CA GLY A 25 -7.10 -5.30 2.78
C GLY A 25 -6.54 -5.75 4.14
N VAL A 26 -6.64 -7.04 4.42
CA VAL A 26 -6.12 -7.63 5.66
C VAL A 26 -4.60 -7.41 5.74
N LEU A 27 -4.14 -6.84 6.86
CA LEU A 27 -2.73 -6.61 7.15
C LEU A 27 -1.97 -7.94 7.15
N LYS A 28 -0.98 -8.06 6.26
CA LYS A 28 -0.14 -9.26 6.17
C LYS A 28 0.83 -9.32 7.34
N PRO A 29 1.19 -10.51 7.84
CA PRO A 29 2.14 -10.65 8.94
C PRO A 29 3.48 -9.93 8.69
N GLU A 30 3.98 -9.93 7.45
CA GLU A 30 5.21 -9.26 7.04
C GLU A 30 5.06 -7.72 7.03
N GLN A 31 3.85 -7.21 6.86
CA GLN A 31 3.56 -5.78 6.96
C GLN A 31 3.32 -5.35 8.41
N ALA A 32 2.76 -6.23 9.24
CA ALA A 32 2.45 -5.95 10.64
C ALA A 32 3.70 -5.73 11.53
N ILE A 33 4.89 -6.08 11.04
CA ILE A 33 6.15 -5.82 11.74
C ILE A 33 6.73 -4.43 11.46
N MET A 34 6.09 -3.65 10.59
CA MET A 34 6.53 -2.30 10.19
C MET A 34 5.58 -1.25 10.75
N ASP A 35 6.11 -0.32 11.52
CA ASP A 35 5.38 0.86 12.01
C ASP A 35 5.84 2.08 11.19
N ILE A 36 5.05 2.43 10.18
CA ILE A 36 5.37 3.55 9.27
C ILE A 36 5.23 4.87 9.99
N ARG A 37 6.30 5.67 10.00
CA ARG A 37 6.35 6.96 10.69
C ARG A 37 6.20 8.15 9.76
N HIS A 38 6.74 8.05 8.54
CA HIS A 38 6.75 9.18 7.63
C HIS A 38 6.90 8.73 6.19
N TYR A 39 6.23 9.45 5.29
CA TYR A 39 6.44 9.38 3.85
C TYR A 39 6.92 10.73 3.33
N THR A 40 7.96 10.70 2.49
CA THR A 40 8.33 11.84 1.63
C THR A 40 8.12 11.39 0.19
N ILE A 41 7.28 12.11 -0.56
CA ILE A 41 6.98 11.80 -1.96
C ILE A 41 7.46 12.95 -2.82
N ALA A 42 8.36 12.67 -3.76
CA ALA A 42 8.85 13.65 -4.74
C ALA A 42 8.56 13.12 -6.15
N LEU A 43 7.72 13.81 -6.87
CA LEU A 43 7.27 13.43 -8.20
C LEU A 43 7.48 14.56 -9.20
N ASN A 44 7.97 14.20 -10.38
CA ASN A 44 7.85 14.98 -11.60
C ASN A 44 6.66 14.44 -12.39
N VAL A 45 5.71 15.31 -12.70
CA VAL A 45 4.48 14.97 -13.42
C VAL A 45 4.56 15.58 -14.80
N ASP A 46 4.40 14.75 -15.83
CA ASP A 46 4.29 15.18 -17.24
C ASP A 46 2.83 15.03 -17.70
N PRO A 47 2.03 16.11 -17.69
CA PRO A 47 0.62 16.02 -18.05
C PRO A 47 0.39 15.70 -19.55
N GLU A 48 1.33 16.08 -20.43
CA GLU A 48 1.20 15.81 -21.86
C GLU A 48 1.35 14.33 -22.16
N LYS A 49 2.36 13.70 -21.53
CA LYS A 49 2.60 12.25 -21.66
C LYS A 49 1.78 11.42 -20.70
N LYS A 50 1.09 12.07 -19.75
CA LYS A 50 0.34 11.39 -18.67
C LYS A 50 1.21 10.42 -17.88
N THR A 51 2.44 10.85 -17.57
CA THR A 51 3.42 10.05 -16.84
C THR A 51 3.88 10.73 -15.58
N ILE A 52 4.36 9.92 -14.65
CA ILE A 52 5.05 10.36 -13.43
C ILE A 52 6.40 9.69 -13.34
N ASN A 53 7.36 10.37 -12.73
CA ASN A 53 8.61 9.76 -12.28
C ASN A 53 9.09 10.43 -11.00
N GLY A 54 9.84 9.70 -10.19
CA GLY A 54 10.35 10.24 -8.94
C GLY A 54 10.64 9.15 -7.92
N TYR A 55 10.41 9.47 -6.65
CA TYR A 55 10.66 8.53 -5.57
C TYR A 55 9.73 8.76 -4.38
N THR A 56 9.60 7.71 -3.58
CA THR A 56 9.02 7.77 -2.22
C THR A 56 10.07 7.32 -1.22
N GLU A 57 10.30 8.13 -0.19
CA GLU A 57 11.07 7.76 0.98
C GLU A 57 10.12 7.41 2.12
N ILE A 58 10.40 6.31 2.80
CA ILE A 58 9.59 5.75 3.87
C ILE A 58 10.46 5.61 5.10
N LYS A 59 10.13 6.31 6.17
CA LYS A 59 10.75 6.10 7.47
C LYS A 59 9.86 5.21 8.31
N LEU A 60 10.38 4.10 8.80
CA LEU A 60 9.63 3.13 9.59
C LEU A 60 10.41 2.64 10.81
N ASN A 61 9.69 2.16 11.81
CA ASN A 61 10.23 1.33 12.86
C ASN A 61 9.98 -0.14 12.51
N LEU A 62 11.05 -0.92 12.42
CA LEU A 62 10.96 -2.36 12.34
C LEU A 62 10.72 -2.92 13.74
N LEU A 63 9.52 -3.43 14.01
CA LEU A 63 9.09 -3.86 15.35
C LEU A 63 9.62 -5.24 15.74
N LYS A 64 10.00 -6.05 14.74
CA LYS A 64 10.57 -7.39 14.91
C LYS A 64 11.71 -7.58 13.92
N PRO A 65 12.74 -8.40 14.25
CA PRO A 65 13.80 -8.73 13.29
C PRO A 65 13.23 -9.31 12.00
N SER A 66 13.76 -8.86 10.86
CA SER A 66 13.36 -9.37 9.54
C SER A 66 14.53 -9.31 8.55
N SER A 67 14.54 -10.24 7.60
CA SER A 67 15.44 -10.23 6.44
C SER A 67 14.76 -9.67 5.18
N SER A 68 13.51 -9.23 5.27
CA SER A 68 12.79 -8.63 4.15
C SER A 68 11.75 -7.62 4.62
N LEU A 69 11.37 -6.70 3.73
CA LEU A 69 10.26 -5.77 3.91
C LEU A 69 9.23 -6.01 2.81
N LEU A 70 7.94 -5.84 3.13
CA LEU A 70 6.83 -6.04 2.20
C LEU A 70 5.97 -4.78 2.15
N PHE A 71 5.79 -4.20 0.97
CA PHE A 71 4.94 -3.02 0.75
C PHE A 71 3.92 -3.28 -0.34
N ASP A 72 2.79 -2.60 -0.26
CA ASP A 72 1.88 -2.47 -1.38
C ASP A 72 2.45 -1.46 -2.38
N PHE A 73 2.49 -1.83 -3.65
CA PHE A 73 2.93 -0.97 -4.74
C PHE A 73 2.29 -1.40 -6.05
N TRP A 74 1.61 -0.48 -6.72
CA TRP A 74 0.88 -0.80 -7.94
C TRP A 74 1.81 -1.31 -9.05
N HIS A 75 1.50 -2.49 -9.58
CA HIS A 75 2.34 -3.22 -10.54
C HIS A 75 2.49 -2.52 -11.90
N GLY A 76 1.60 -1.57 -12.24
CA GLY A 76 1.65 -0.81 -13.49
C GLY A 76 2.74 0.27 -13.53
N LEU A 77 3.40 0.58 -12.41
CA LEU A 77 4.57 1.45 -12.39
C LEU A 77 5.86 0.62 -12.38
N THR A 78 6.88 1.12 -13.07
CA THR A 78 8.20 0.48 -13.11
C THR A 78 9.08 1.01 -11.98
N ILE A 79 9.61 0.12 -11.16
CA ILE A 79 10.59 0.45 -10.13
C ILE A 79 11.97 0.39 -10.76
N SER A 80 12.72 1.49 -10.67
CA SER A 80 14.09 1.55 -11.18
C SER A 80 15.10 1.09 -10.13
N ASN A 81 14.94 1.52 -8.88
CA ASN A 81 15.87 1.19 -7.80
C ASN A 81 15.16 1.26 -6.44
N ILE A 82 15.66 0.46 -5.50
CA ILE A 82 15.29 0.54 -4.09
C ILE A 82 16.56 0.60 -3.24
N TRP A 83 16.55 1.49 -2.24
CA TRP A 83 17.61 1.60 -1.23
C TRP A 83 17.01 1.42 0.16
N VAL A 84 17.77 0.77 1.03
CA VAL A 84 17.49 0.68 2.47
C VAL A 84 18.71 1.19 3.22
N ASP A 85 18.52 2.22 4.03
CA ASP A 85 19.58 2.94 4.75
C ASP A 85 20.76 3.31 3.82
N GLY A 86 20.43 3.81 2.62
CA GLY A 86 21.38 4.25 1.60
C GLY A 86 22.02 3.13 0.77
N LYS A 87 21.78 1.85 1.08
CA LYS A 87 22.31 0.71 0.33
C LYS A 87 21.26 0.17 -0.65
N GLN A 88 21.64 0.02 -1.92
CA GLN A 88 20.77 -0.57 -2.93
C GLN A 88 20.47 -2.03 -2.60
N GLN A 89 19.19 -2.40 -2.73
CA GLN A 89 18.68 -3.73 -2.39
C GLN A 89 18.06 -4.42 -3.61
N LYS A 90 18.07 -5.75 -3.56
CA LYS A 90 17.30 -6.58 -4.48
C LYS A 90 15.83 -6.57 -4.06
N PHE A 91 14.96 -6.66 -5.02
CA PHE A 91 13.52 -6.70 -4.78
C PHE A 91 12.80 -7.56 -5.81
N THR A 92 11.60 -7.99 -5.44
CA THR A 92 10.64 -8.63 -6.35
C THR A 92 9.39 -7.77 -6.39
N HIS A 93 8.94 -7.40 -7.59
CA HIS A 93 7.68 -6.70 -7.81
C HIS A 93 6.70 -7.66 -8.47
N THR A 94 5.55 -7.89 -7.84
CA THR A 94 4.58 -8.90 -8.27
C THR A 94 3.35 -8.25 -8.89
N ASN A 95 2.61 -9.02 -9.70
CA ASN A 95 1.35 -8.58 -10.30
C ASN A 95 0.23 -8.39 -9.25
N ASP A 96 0.45 -8.84 -8.02
CA ASP A 96 -0.49 -8.66 -6.89
C ASP A 96 -0.31 -7.30 -6.19
N ASN A 97 0.38 -6.35 -6.82
CA ASN A 97 0.68 -5.03 -6.27
C ASN A 97 1.53 -5.08 -5.00
N LEU A 98 2.50 -5.97 -4.94
CA LEU A 98 3.41 -6.11 -3.81
C LEU A 98 4.86 -5.96 -4.26
N ILE A 99 5.66 -5.26 -3.45
CA ILE A 99 7.11 -5.30 -3.52
C ILE A 99 7.66 -5.95 -2.27
N LYS A 100 8.49 -6.99 -2.49
CA LYS A 100 9.27 -7.60 -1.43
C LYS A 100 10.73 -7.19 -1.61
N ILE A 101 11.28 -6.52 -0.61
CA ILE A 101 12.67 -6.05 -0.59
C ILE A 101 13.48 -7.05 0.21
N ASP A 102 14.54 -7.56 -0.37
CA ASP A 102 15.49 -8.46 0.29
C ASP A 102 16.56 -7.62 1.00
N LEU A 103 16.71 -7.77 2.31
CA LEU A 103 17.70 -7.04 3.11
C LEU A 103 19.07 -7.75 3.13
N GLY A 104 19.16 -8.94 2.53
CA GLY A 104 20.38 -9.74 2.48
C GLY A 104 20.83 -10.34 3.81
N GLN A 105 20.43 -9.72 4.93
CA GLN A 105 20.73 -10.19 6.29
C GLN A 105 19.58 -9.82 7.23
N LEU A 106 19.59 -10.43 8.41
CA LEU A 106 18.58 -10.12 9.43
C LEU A 106 18.85 -8.73 10.02
N HIS A 107 17.90 -7.81 9.80
CA HIS A 107 17.87 -6.52 10.48
C HIS A 107 17.17 -6.68 11.84
N LEU A 108 17.80 -6.18 12.88
CA LEU A 108 17.21 -6.10 14.23
C LEU A 108 16.13 -5.02 14.25
N ALA A 109 15.25 -5.06 15.24
CA ALA A 109 14.26 -4.03 15.50
C ALA A 109 14.92 -2.65 15.62
N SER A 110 14.66 -1.75 14.67
CA SER A 110 15.33 -0.44 14.55
C SER A 110 14.57 0.49 13.61
N ILE A 111 15.01 1.74 13.56
CA ILE A 111 14.55 2.69 12.53
C ILE A 111 15.22 2.31 11.20
N VAL A 112 14.41 2.22 10.15
CA VAL A 112 14.83 1.89 8.80
C VAL A 112 14.31 2.97 7.85
N ASN A 113 15.13 3.39 6.90
CA ASN A 113 14.76 4.34 5.85
C ASN A 113 14.79 3.61 4.50
N VAL A 114 13.65 3.55 3.84
CA VAL A 114 13.51 2.93 2.52
C VAL A 114 13.27 4.01 1.48
N LYS A 115 13.98 3.96 0.35
CA LYS A 115 13.73 4.83 -0.80
C LYS A 115 13.41 3.97 -2.01
N VAL A 116 12.28 4.22 -2.62
CA VAL A 116 11.80 3.55 -3.84
C VAL A 116 11.76 4.58 -4.97
N ALA A 117 12.56 4.40 -6.01
CA ALA A 117 12.51 5.21 -7.22
C ALA A 117 11.70 4.49 -8.29
N TYR A 118 10.76 5.20 -8.90
CA TYR A 118 9.82 4.62 -9.85
C TYR A 118 9.32 5.62 -10.88
N GLY A 119 8.69 5.11 -11.93
CA GLY A 119 8.05 5.92 -12.96
C GLY A 119 7.14 5.12 -13.86
N GLY A 120 6.43 5.81 -14.74
CA GLY A 120 5.52 5.22 -15.71
C GLY A 120 4.20 5.96 -15.80
N THR A 121 3.23 5.34 -16.45
CA THR A 121 1.85 5.87 -16.56
C THR A 121 1.04 5.41 -15.37
N PRO A 122 0.61 6.30 -14.47
CA PRO A 122 -0.17 5.90 -13.31
C PRO A 122 -1.57 5.42 -13.71
N ALA A 123 -2.22 4.65 -12.84
CA ALA A 123 -3.60 4.26 -13.03
C ALA A 123 -4.49 5.48 -13.16
N VAL A 124 -5.39 5.47 -14.15
CA VAL A 124 -6.44 6.49 -14.28
C VAL A 124 -7.59 6.14 -13.35
N ALA A 125 -8.08 7.13 -12.61
CA ALA A 125 -9.24 6.95 -11.76
C ALA A 125 -10.49 6.69 -12.60
N VAL A 126 -11.12 5.53 -12.40
CA VAL A 126 -12.34 5.14 -13.12
C VAL A 126 -13.56 5.87 -12.55
N ARG A 127 -13.57 6.16 -11.27
CA ARG A 127 -14.69 6.79 -10.56
C ARG A 127 -14.19 7.73 -9.47
N PRO A 128 -13.65 8.91 -9.85
CA PRO A 128 -13.19 9.89 -8.86
C PRO A 128 -14.36 10.41 -8.01
N PRO A 129 -14.14 10.71 -6.72
CA PRO A 129 -12.96 10.48 -5.90
C PRO A 129 -12.93 9.09 -5.24
N TRP A 130 -13.85 8.19 -5.61
CA TRP A 130 -14.10 6.92 -4.92
C TRP A 130 -13.11 5.81 -5.27
N THR A 131 -12.47 5.90 -6.43
CA THR A 131 -11.40 4.97 -6.82
C THR A 131 -10.10 5.73 -6.97
N GLY A 132 -9.02 5.22 -6.36
CA GLY A 132 -7.69 5.79 -6.48
C GLY A 132 -7.20 5.84 -7.93
N GLY A 133 -6.30 6.79 -8.21
CA GLY A 133 -5.72 7.00 -9.52
C GLY A 133 -5.56 8.47 -9.85
N PHE A 134 -5.08 8.76 -11.05
CA PHE A 134 -4.91 10.12 -11.58
C PHE A 134 -6.09 10.50 -12.46
N THR A 135 -6.50 11.76 -12.39
CA THR A 135 -7.41 12.38 -13.37
C THR A 135 -6.62 13.38 -14.19
N TRP A 136 -6.69 13.25 -15.52
CA TRP A 136 -6.00 14.12 -16.46
C TRP A 136 -7.03 14.95 -17.21
N GLU A 137 -7.01 16.25 -17.00
CA GLU A 137 -7.93 17.17 -17.65
C GLU A 137 -7.14 18.29 -18.32
N LYS A 138 -7.69 18.84 -19.41
CA LYS A 138 -7.18 20.06 -20.05
C LYS A 138 -7.98 21.23 -19.52
N ASP A 139 -7.28 22.28 -19.16
CA ASP A 139 -7.90 23.59 -18.98
C ASP A 139 -8.27 24.13 -20.38
N ASN A 140 -9.48 24.62 -20.53
CA ASN A 140 -9.98 25.20 -21.79
C ASN A 140 -9.72 26.70 -21.87
N ASN A 141 -8.83 27.26 -21.04
CA ASN A 141 -8.41 28.68 -21.10
C ASN A 141 -7.19 28.87 -21.99
#